data_d5043da9dc91ee46f8e076d8820e9bb3
#
_entry.id   d5043da9dc91ee46f8e076d8820e9bb3
#
_cell.length_a   1.000
_cell.length_b   1.000
_cell.length_c   1.000
_cell.angle_alpha   90.00
_cell.angle_beta   90.00
_cell.angle_gamma   90.00
#
_symmetry.space_group_name_H-M   'P 1'
#
loop_
_entity.id
_entity.type
_entity.pdbx_description
1 polymer ?
#
loop_
_entity_poly.entity_id
_entity_poly.type
_entity_poly.pdbx_seq_one_letter_code
_entity_poly.pdbx_strand_id
1 'polypeptide(L)'
;MSNSMNGSNAKKRSSRPKEYDVFLKIVLVGRSYVGKSSLMIRFIDGTFNDFYVNTIGVDFRFKTIMVKDRKVKVQIWDTAGQEKFRTITSTYYKGADAILLVYDITNRESFDDINNYWIHEIEKNGSEVQNLILIGNKADYAAGIPEARL
;
A
#
# COMPACT_ATOMS: atom_id res chain seq x y z
N MET A 1 -65.86 22.85 -0.62
CA MET A 1 -65.66 21.46 -0.20
C MET A 1 -64.77 20.79 -1.23
N SER A 2 -63.49 20.70 -1.03
CA SER A 2 -62.58 19.89 -1.83
C SER A 2 -61.32 19.66 -1.01
N ASN A 3 -61.20 18.40 -0.61
CA ASN A 3 -60.13 17.86 0.19
C ASN A 3 -58.99 17.49 -0.75
N SER A 4 -57.86 18.13 -0.62
CA SER A 4 -56.62 17.78 -1.37
C SER A 4 -55.70 16.99 -0.45
N MET A 5 -55.65 15.67 -0.61
CA MET A 5 -54.69 14.79 0.04
C MET A 5 -53.36 14.87 -0.69
N ASN A 6 -52.38 15.47 -0.08
CA ASN A 6 -51.01 15.50 -0.56
C ASN A 6 -50.24 14.28 -0.02
N GLY A 7 -50.17 13.22 -0.80
CA GLY A 7 -49.39 12.03 -0.50
C GLY A 7 -47.92 12.26 -0.81
N SER A 8 -47.11 12.55 0.20
CA SER A 8 -45.65 12.62 0.07
C SER A 8 -45.05 11.22 -0.08
N ASN A 9 -44.76 10.86 -1.31
CA ASN A 9 -44.08 9.61 -1.66
C ASN A 9 -42.54 9.75 -1.42
N ALA A 10 -42.12 9.51 -0.18
CA ALA A 10 -40.72 9.47 0.18
C ALA A 10 -40.09 8.20 -0.47
N LYS A 11 -39.41 8.39 -1.61
CA LYS A 11 -38.58 7.33 -2.21
C LYS A 11 -37.48 6.92 -1.22
N LYS A 12 -37.64 5.74 -0.59
CA LYS A 12 -36.55 5.05 0.11
C LYS A 12 -35.40 4.87 -0.86
N ARG A 13 -34.32 5.65 -0.68
CA ARG A 13 -33.05 5.39 -1.35
C ARG A 13 -32.57 4.02 -0.85
N SER A 14 -32.63 3.01 -1.69
CA SER A 14 -32.00 1.72 -1.44
C SER A 14 -30.49 1.96 -1.41
N SER A 15 -29.90 2.00 -0.23
CA SER A 15 -28.46 1.98 -0.07
C SER A 15 -27.97 0.61 -0.57
N ARG A 16 -27.21 0.61 -1.67
CA ARG A 16 -26.49 -0.61 -2.08
C ARG A 16 -25.68 -1.10 -0.88
N PRO A 17 -25.66 -2.40 -0.60
CA PRO A 17 -24.84 -2.94 0.48
C PRO A 17 -23.40 -2.50 0.26
N LYS A 18 -22.74 -1.98 1.30
CA LYS A 18 -21.33 -1.60 1.22
C LYS A 18 -20.51 -2.85 0.89
N GLU A 19 -19.70 -2.76 -0.13
CA GLU A 19 -18.82 -3.85 -0.58
C GLU A 19 -17.77 -4.21 0.47
N TYR A 20 -17.42 -3.27 1.36
CA TYR A 20 -16.44 -3.41 2.45
C TYR A 20 -16.83 -2.52 3.64
N ASP A 21 -16.35 -2.89 4.83
CA ASP A 21 -16.58 -2.15 6.07
C ASP A 21 -15.50 -1.07 6.30
N VAL A 22 -14.25 -1.38 5.92
CA VAL A 22 -13.08 -0.51 6.10
C VAL A 22 -12.31 -0.44 4.79
N PHE A 23 -11.81 0.74 4.46
CA PHE A 23 -10.85 0.97 3.38
C PHE A 23 -9.52 1.41 3.98
N LEU A 24 -8.42 0.78 3.54
CA LEU A 24 -7.06 1.13 3.95
C LEU A 24 -6.20 1.40 2.73
N LYS A 25 -5.55 2.56 2.71
CA LYS A 25 -4.53 2.91 1.73
C LYS A 25 -3.15 2.73 2.35
N ILE A 26 -2.33 1.88 1.75
CA ILE A 26 -0.97 1.57 2.17
C ILE A 26 -0.01 1.95 1.05
N VAL A 27 1.08 2.64 1.37
CA VAL A 27 2.11 3.04 0.42
C VAL A 27 3.42 2.32 0.74
N LEU A 28 4.02 1.67 -0.25
CA LEU A 28 5.33 1.03 -0.14
C LEU A 28 6.40 2.01 -0.62
N VAL A 29 7.39 2.28 0.21
CA VAL A 29 8.55 3.10 -0.12
C VAL A 29 9.85 2.39 0.24
N GLY A 30 10.93 2.77 -0.41
CA GLY A 30 12.25 2.18 -0.24
C GLY A 30 13.02 2.18 -1.55
N ARG A 31 14.32 1.89 -1.47
CA ARG A 31 15.23 1.84 -2.61
C ARG A 31 14.73 0.86 -3.70
N SER A 32 15.26 1.01 -4.92
CA SER A 32 15.06 0.01 -5.98
C SER A 32 15.62 -1.35 -5.54
N TYR A 33 15.02 -2.43 -6.02
CA TYR A 33 15.42 -3.81 -5.78
C TYR A 33 15.24 -4.33 -4.34
N VAL A 34 14.67 -3.57 -3.41
CA VAL A 34 14.41 -4.09 -2.05
C VAL A 34 13.21 -5.06 -1.98
N GLY A 35 12.43 -5.18 -3.08
CA GLY A 35 11.33 -6.15 -3.19
C GLY A 35 9.94 -5.60 -2.84
N LYS A 36 9.70 -4.29 -2.95
CA LYS A 36 8.37 -3.68 -2.73
C LYS A 36 7.28 -4.32 -3.59
N SER A 37 7.52 -4.38 -4.91
CA SER A 37 6.60 -4.99 -5.88
C SER A 37 6.37 -6.47 -5.60
N SER A 38 7.41 -7.20 -5.23
CA SER A 38 7.32 -8.62 -4.88
C SER A 38 6.45 -8.85 -3.65
N LEU A 39 6.59 -8.00 -2.61
CA LEU A 39 5.75 -8.03 -1.41
C LEU A 39 4.28 -7.76 -1.77
N MET A 40 4.01 -6.74 -2.61
CA MET A 40 2.65 -6.44 -3.06
C MET A 40 2.06 -7.62 -3.84
N ILE A 41 2.77 -8.17 -4.82
CA ILE A 41 2.32 -9.30 -5.65
C ILE A 41 2.07 -10.52 -4.76
N ARG A 42 2.98 -10.83 -3.84
CA ARG A 42 2.82 -11.95 -2.91
C ARG A 42 1.59 -11.80 -2.04
N PHE A 43 1.34 -10.60 -1.53
CA PHE A 43 0.15 -10.32 -0.72
C PHE A 43 -1.13 -10.42 -1.55
N ILE A 44 -1.18 -9.84 -2.75
CA ILE A 44 -2.38 -9.79 -3.59
C ILE A 44 -2.68 -11.15 -4.22
N ASP A 45 -1.70 -11.73 -4.94
CA ASP A 45 -1.89 -12.87 -5.84
C ASP A 45 -1.44 -14.19 -5.20
N GLY A 46 -0.69 -14.14 -4.08
CA GLY A 46 -0.10 -15.32 -3.44
C GLY A 46 1.08 -15.92 -4.21
N THR A 47 1.56 -15.23 -5.25
CA THR A 47 2.65 -15.70 -6.12
C THR A 47 3.94 -14.94 -5.85
N PHE A 48 5.07 -15.56 -6.15
CA PHE A 48 6.38 -14.95 -6.19
C PHE A 48 7.02 -15.23 -7.57
N ASN A 49 7.63 -14.22 -8.15
CA ASN A 49 8.26 -14.35 -9.46
C ASN A 49 9.67 -13.73 -9.42
N ASP A 50 10.67 -14.51 -9.80
CA ASP A 50 12.08 -14.09 -9.78
C ASP A 50 12.44 -13.10 -10.90
N PHE A 51 11.56 -12.96 -11.90
CA PHE A 51 11.79 -11.99 -12.96
C PHE A 51 11.49 -10.57 -12.47
N TYR A 52 12.57 -9.83 -12.23
CA TYR A 52 12.47 -8.42 -11.86
C TYR A 52 12.15 -7.56 -13.08
N VAL A 53 11.07 -6.80 -12.98
CA VAL A 53 10.75 -5.70 -13.89
C VAL A 53 10.77 -4.40 -13.07
N ASN A 54 11.54 -3.41 -13.53
CA ASN A 54 11.54 -2.09 -12.90
C ASN A 54 10.14 -1.49 -12.89
N THR A 55 9.66 -1.09 -11.72
CA THR A 55 8.42 -0.32 -11.62
C THR A 55 8.62 1.04 -12.25
N ILE A 56 7.86 1.35 -13.31
CA ILE A 56 7.86 2.65 -13.96
C ILE A 56 6.70 3.46 -13.38
N GLY A 57 7.04 4.49 -12.62
CA GLY A 57 6.03 5.33 -11.97
C GLY A 57 5.45 4.69 -10.71
N VAL A 58 4.16 4.42 -10.70
CA VAL A 58 3.43 3.81 -9.58
C VAL A 58 2.44 2.79 -10.10
N ASP A 59 2.41 1.63 -9.46
CA ASP A 59 1.34 0.64 -9.60
C ASP A 59 0.51 0.59 -8.32
N PHE A 60 -0.78 0.33 -8.42
CA PHE A 60 -1.62 0.11 -7.25
C PHE A 60 -2.57 -1.06 -7.46
N ARG A 61 -2.77 -1.84 -6.40
CA ARG A 61 -3.63 -3.01 -6.43
C ARG A 61 -4.54 -3.07 -5.21
N PHE A 62 -5.61 -3.84 -5.33
CA PHE A 62 -6.60 -4.02 -4.27
C PHE A 62 -6.68 -5.47 -3.83
N LYS A 63 -6.89 -5.67 -2.53
CA LYS A 63 -7.30 -6.95 -1.97
C LYS A 63 -8.34 -6.72 -0.88
N THR A 64 -9.40 -7.49 -0.89
CA THR A 64 -10.34 -7.51 0.23
C THR A 64 -10.02 -8.71 1.11
N ILE A 65 -9.78 -8.44 2.39
CA ILE A 65 -9.47 -9.45 3.41
C ILE A 65 -10.50 -9.39 4.53
N MET A 66 -10.63 -10.50 5.25
CA MET A 66 -11.42 -10.54 6.50
C MET A 66 -10.47 -10.32 7.68
N VAL A 67 -10.74 -9.30 8.48
CA VAL A 67 -10.02 -9.04 9.73
C VAL A 67 -11.04 -9.05 10.85
N LYS A 68 -10.98 -10.07 11.70
CA LYS A 68 -12.09 -10.40 12.60
C LYS A 68 -13.37 -10.52 11.78
N ASP A 69 -14.45 -9.87 12.12
CA ASP A 69 -15.73 -9.97 11.40
C ASP A 69 -15.96 -8.81 10.40
N ARG A 70 -14.88 -8.10 9.99
CA ARG A 70 -14.95 -6.95 9.08
C ARG A 70 -14.29 -7.23 7.74
N LYS A 71 -14.94 -6.83 6.67
CA LYS A 71 -14.37 -6.78 5.33
C LYS A 71 -13.50 -5.53 5.19
N VAL A 72 -12.19 -5.74 5.04
CA VAL A 72 -11.21 -4.66 4.86
C VAL A 72 -10.74 -4.67 3.42
N LYS A 73 -11.02 -3.59 2.68
CA LYS A 73 -10.48 -3.39 1.34
C LYS A 73 -9.16 -2.64 1.45
N VAL A 74 -8.07 -3.35 1.16
CA VAL A 74 -6.71 -2.80 1.19
C VAL A 74 -6.32 -2.36 -0.21
N GLN A 75 -5.88 -1.11 -0.35
CA GLN A 75 -5.23 -0.57 -1.54
C GLN A 75 -3.74 -0.44 -1.26
N ILE A 76 -2.90 -1.12 -2.02
CA ILE A 76 -1.45 -1.02 -1.91
C ILE A 76 -0.90 -0.24 -3.10
N TRP A 77 -0.11 0.78 -2.81
CA TRP A 77 0.59 1.61 -3.77
C TRP A 77 2.06 1.22 -3.78
N ASP A 78 2.52 0.64 -4.88
CA ASP A 78 3.92 0.29 -5.12
C ASP A 78 4.60 1.45 -5.87
N THR A 79 5.60 2.06 -5.25
CA THR A 79 6.31 3.21 -5.82
C THR A 79 7.63 2.79 -6.46
N ALA A 80 8.01 3.46 -7.55
CA ALA A 80 9.34 3.30 -8.12
C ALA A 80 10.41 3.72 -7.10
N GLY A 81 11.36 2.83 -6.84
CA GLY A 81 12.46 3.09 -5.91
C GLY A 81 13.63 3.88 -6.51
N GLN A 82 13.56 4.22 -7.81
CA GLN A 82 14.65 4.92 -8.49
C GLN A 82 14.63 6.42 -8.16
N GLU A 83 15.80 6.96 -7.88
CA GLU A 83 16.03 8.38 -7.59
C GLU A 83 15.49 9.33 -8.66
N LYS A 84 15.44 8.89 -9.92
CA LYS A 84 14.90 9.67 -11.06
C LYS A 84 13.40 9.95 -10.97
N PHE A 85 12.66 9.13 -10.21
CA PHE A 85 11.20 9.23 -10.06
C PHE A 85 10.77 9.75 -8.68
N ARG A 86 11.73 10.13 -7.82
CA ARG A 86 11.48 10.60 -6.44
C ARG A 86 10.61 11.87 -6.37
N THR A 87 10.59 12.67 -7.43
CA THR A 87 9.86 13.97 -7.47
C THR A 87 8.33 13.80 -7.53
N ILE A 88 7.82 12.60 -7.78
CA ILE A 88 6.38 12.35 -7.98
C ILE A 88 5.68 11.90 -6.67
N THR A 89 6.44 11.77 -5.58
CA THR A 89 6.05 10.98 -4.40
C THR A 89 5.03 11.64 -3.48
N SER A 90 4.97 12.98 -3.40
CA SER A 90 4.09 13.68 -2.43
C SER A 90 2.59 13.39 -2.61
N THR A 91 2.15 13.21 -3.86
CA THR A 91 0.73 12.90 -4.15
C THR A 91 0.31 11.52 -3.65
N TYR A 92 1.26 10.57 -3.52
CA TYR A 92 0.95 9.21 -3.09
C TYR A 92 0.70 9.10 -1.59
N TYR A 93 1.35 9.93 -0.78
CA TYR A 93 1.17 9.95 0.67
C TYR A 93 -0.19 10.50 1.10
N LYS A 94 -0.81 11.34 0.27
CA LYS A 94 -2.10 11.95 0.60
C LYS A 94 -3.18 10.90 0.84
N GLY A 95 -3.76 10.93 2.04
CA GLY A 95 -4.80 9.99 2.44
C GLY A 95 -4.29 8.56 2.66
N ALA A 96 -2.98 8.34 2.84
CA ALA A 96 -2.45 7.06 3.23
C ALA A 96 -2.69 6.81 4.73
N ASP A 97 -3.18 5.61 5.05
CA ASP A 97 -3.37 5.17 6.44
C ASP A 97 -2.07 4.63 7.02
N ALA A 98 -1.19 4.08 6.17
CA ALA A 98 0.12 3.58 6.57
C ALA A 98 1.15 3.70 5.44
N ILE A 99 2.42 3.85 5.83
CA ILE A 99 3.58 3.76 4.95
C ILE A 99 4.45 2.60 5.42
N LEU A 100 4.80 1.70 4.50
CA LEU A 100 5.74 0.62 4.71
C LEU A 100 7.09 1.01 4.12
N LEU A 101 8.07 1.20 5.01
CA LEU A 101 9.47 1.48 4.67
C LEU A 101 10.20 0.16 4.47
N VAL A 102 10.49 -0.18 3.22
CA VAL A 102 11.08 -1.48 2.87
C VAL A 102 12.56 -1.33 2.58
N TYR A 103 13.38 -2.16 3.23
CA TYR A 103 14.80 -2.31 2.94
C TYR A 103 15.16 -3.79 2.76
N ASP A 104 16.28 -4.05 2.11
CA ASP A 104 16.84 -5.37 1.91
C ASP A 104 17.87 -5.65 3.02
N ILE A 105 17.64 -6.68 3.86
CA ILE A 105 18.53 -6.98 4.99
C ILE A 105 19.94 -7.39 4.56
N THR A 106 20.14 -7.75 3.29
CA THR A 106 21.43 -8.08 2.71
C THR A 106 22.13 -6.88 2.07
N ASN A 107 21.45 -5.71 2.02
CA ASN A 107 22.00 -4.49 1.41
C ASN A 107 21.99 -3.35 2.42
N ARG A 108 23.15 -3.07 3.01
CA ARG A 108 23.35 -2.03 4.02
C ARG A 108 22.92 -0.64 3.53
N GLU A 109 23.23 -0.28 2.28
CA GLU A 109 22.85 1.03 1.73
C GLU A 109 21.33 1.23 1.69
N SER A 110 20.55 0.17 1.45
CA SER A 110 19.10 0.26 1.44
C SER A 110 18.52 0.58 2.82
N PHE A 111 19.20 0.14 3.89
CA PHE A 111 18.85 0.47 5.27
C PHE A 111 19.27 1.91 5.61
N ASP A 112 20.47 2.31 5.24
CA ASP A 112 20.97 3.67 5.48
C ASP A 112 20.11 4.71 4.76
N ASP A 113 19.59 4.42 3.56
CA ASP A 113 18.63 5.26 2.83
C ASP A 113 17.33 5.54 3.63
N ILE A 114 16.94 4.64 4.55
CA ILE A 114 15.75 4.86 5.39
C ILE A 114 15.89 6.17 6.18
N ASN A 115 16.99 6.34 6.89
CA ASN A 115 17.24 7.56 7.67
C ASN A 115 17.71 8.72 6.81
N ASN A 116 18.59 8.48 5.84
CA ASN A 116 19.23 9.54 5.07
C ASN A 116 18.29 10.20 4.06
N TYR A 117 17.22 9.50 3.65
CA TYR A 117 16.31 9.99 2.63
C TYR A 117 14.83 9.79 2.98
N TRP A 118 14.38 8.53 3.20
CA TRP A 118 12.95 8.22 3.23
C TRP A 118 12.20 8.84 4.41
N ILE A 119 12.80 8.89 5.60
CA ILE A 119 12.20 9.53 6.77
C ILE A 119 11.97 11.03 6.48
N HIS A 120 12.98 11.73 5.97
CA HIS A 120 12.86 13.15 5.64
C HIS A 120 11.83 13.42 4.53
N GLU A 121 11.77 12.53 3.55
CA GLU A 121 10.77 12.61 2.47
C GLU A 121 9.34 12.47 3.02
N ILE A 122 9.13 11.53 3.94
CA ILE A 122 7.83 11.30 4.58
C ILE A 122 7.46 12.47 5.50
N GLU A 123 8.38 12.98 6.31
CA GLU A 123 8.16 14.14 7.16
C GLU A 123 7.72 15.36 6.36
N LYS A 124 8.33 15.56 5.20
CA LYS A 124 8.02 16.69 4.32
C LYS A 124 6.70 16.56 3.59
N ASN A 125 6.35 15.36 3.12
CA ASN A 125 5.25 15.15 2.17
C ASN A 125 4.12 14.26 2.70
N GLY A 126 4.35 13.53 3.78
CA GLY A 126 3.44 12.55 4.38
C GLY A 126 3.11 12.83 5.84
N SER A 127 3.20 14.09 6.29
CA SER A 127 3.03 14.49 7.70
C SER A 127 1.69 14.09 8.33
N GLU A 128 0.67 13.80 7.52
CA GLU A 128 -0.66 13.33 7.99
C GLU A 128 -0.69 11.82 8.25
N VAL A 129 0.34 11.06 7.83
CA VAL A 129 0.37 9.61 7.96
C VAL A 129 0.84 9.22 9.35
N GLN A 130 -0.02 8.54 10.10
CA GLN A 130 0.22 8.19 11.50
C GLN A 130 0.97 6.86 11.69
N ASN A 131 0.96 5.98 10.69
CA ASN A 131 1.50 4.64 10.83
C ASN A 131 2.69 4.45 9.88
N LEU A 132 3.91 4.40 10.46
CA LEU A 132 5.12 4.04 9.76
C LEU A 132 5.58 2.65 10.22
N ILE A 133 5.81 1.74 9.27
CA ILE A 133 6.22 0.37 9.56
C ILE A 133 7.49 0.09 8.77
N LEU A 134 8.55 -0.30 9.47
CA LEU A 134 9.82 -0.70 8.87
C LEU A 134 9.81 -2.20 8.55
N ILE A 135 10.16 -2.56 7.32
CA ILE A 135 10.19 -3.95 6.85
C ILE A 135 11.60 -4.29 6.34
N GLY A 136 12.26 -5.22 7.04
CA GLY A 136 13.48 -5.87 6.54
C GLY A 136 13.09 -7.06 5.67
N ASN A 137 13.26 -6.93 4.36
CA ASN A 137 12.90 -7.92 3.38
C ASN A 137 14.09 -8.83 3.01
N LYS A 138 13.83 -9.94 2.33
CA LYS A 138 14.79 -10.94 1.84
C LYS A 138 15.50 -11.70 2.97
N ALA A 139 14.78 -12.01 4.05
CA ALA A 139 15.31 -12.79 5.17
C ALA A 139 15.75 -14.22 4.78
N ASP A 140 15.16 -14.77 3.73
CA ASP A 140 15.51 -16.02 3.08
C ASP A 140 16.98 -16.07 2.63
N TYR A 141 17.47 -15.00 2.02
CA TYR A 141 18.90 -14.92 1.61
C TYR A 141 19.83 -14.94 2.81
N ALA A 142 19.52 -14.25 3.88
CA ALA A 142 20.34 -14.25 5.08
C ALA A 142 20.32 -15.60 5.83
N ALA A 143 19.21 -16.33 5.74
CA ALA A 143 19.06 -17.65 6.34
C ALA A 143 19.58 -18.79 5.45
N GLY A 144 20.02 -18.50 4.21
CA GLY A 144 20.42 -19.52 3.24
C GLY A 144 19.26 -20.41 2.78
N ILE A 145 18.02 -19.93 2.89
CA ILE A 145 16.82 -20.66 2.47
C ILE A 145 16.64 -20.46 0.96
N PRO A 146 16.54 -21.53 0.15
CA PRO A 146 16.28 -21.40 -1.28
C PRO A 146 14.94 -20.70 -1.55
N GLU A 147 14.94 -19.78 -2.54
CA GLU A 147 13.77 -18.94 -2.91
C GLU A 147 12.47 -19.72 -3.20
N ALA A 148 12.59 -20.97 -3.64
CA ALA A 148 11.45 -21.83 -3.98
C ALA A 148 10.57 -22.24 -2.78
N ARG A 149 10.91 -21.89 -1.54
CA ARG A 149 10.21 -22.34 -0.33
C ARG A 149 9.44 -21.23 0.39
N LEU A 150 9.44 -20.01 -0.14
CA LEU A 150 8.67 -18.87 0.36
C LEU A 150 7.44 -18.66 -0.52
#